data_acae29b64f0cb7070d5eaf704c6fe6c5
#
_entry.id   acae29b64f0cb7070d5eaf704c6fe6c5
#
_cell.length_a   1.000
_cell.length_b   1.000
_cell.length_c   1.000
_cell.angle_alpha   90.00
_cell.angle_beta   90.00
_cell.angle_gamma   90.00
#
_symmetry.space_group_name_H-M   'P 1'
#
loop_
_entity.id
_entity.type
_entity.pdbx_description
1 polymer ?
#
loop_
_entity_poly.entity_id
_entity_poly.type
_entity_poly.pdbx_seq_one_letter_code
_entity_poly.pdbx_strand_id
1 'polypeptide(L)'
;IVKILITPAQLVYLVIERTSNKLVCLQPYQFSAIHNPAEWLLAVEEIFETDYWLKREVSEKKTSVFTTCFTLVPRELDNEKSRTSLLKLNCPFNPEHMIYADHLSAQKITLLFALPPAIAQMCNYVGSEYPRHSLTGFIDHLLSVSPANGQEQLFVYFQSNTFQLVLIR
;
A
#
# COMPACT_ATOMS: atom_id res chain seq x y z
N ILE A 1 -0.45 2.10 17.88
CA ILE A 1 -0.07 1.89 16.49
C ILE A 1 -1.05 2.62 15.59
N VAL A 2 -0.54 3.40 14.66
CA VAL A 2 -1.36 4.01 13.59
C VAL A 2 -1.00 3.32 12.28
N LYS A 3 -2.02 2.79 11.59
CA LYS A 3 -1.88 2.25 10.24
C LYS A 3 -2.58 3.16 9.26
N ILE A 4 -1.90 3.53 8.19
CA ILE A 4 -2.36 4.52 7.21
C ILE A 4 -2.39 3.85 5.85
N LEU A 5 -3.50 4.00 5.13
CA LEU A 5 -3.64 3.64 3.72
C LEU A 5 -3.78 4.92 2.91
N ILE A 6 -2.90 5.09 1.96
CA ILE A 6 -2.89 6.25 1.04
C ILE A 6 -3.21 5.77 -0.36
N THR A 7 -4.20 6.40 -0.98
CA THR A 7 -4.55 6.22 -2.39
C THR A 7 -4.73 7.60 -3.05
N PRO A 8 -4.76 7.69 -4.38
CA PRO A 8 -5.08 8.97 -5.03
C PRO A 8 -6.45 9.56 -4.67
N ALA A 9 -7.41 8.71 -4.27
CA ALA A 9 -8.79 9.12 -4.01
C ALA A 9 -9.11 9.28 -2.52
N GLN A 10 -8.31 8.71 -1.63
CA GLN A 10 -8.60 8.71 -0.21
C GLN A 10 -7.36 8.47 0.66
N LEU A 11 -7.42 8.98 1.87
CA LEU A 11 -6.57 8.59 2.98
C LEU A 11 -7.45 7.92 4.03
N VAL A 12 -7.08 6.74 4.48
CA VAL A 12 -7.75 6.06 5.58
C VAL A 12 -6.72 5.73 6.62
N TYR A 13 -7.00 6.05 7.87
CA TYR A 13 -6.15 5.54 8.95
C TYR A 13 -6.97 4.82 10.01
N LEU A 14 -6.30 3.92 10.70
CA LEU A 14 -6.83 3.26 11.87
C LEU A 14 -5.83 3.33 13.03
N VAL A 15 -6.36 3.46 14.23
CA VAL A 15 -5.60 3.49 15.48
C VAL A 15 -5.89 2.22 16.25
N ILE A 16 -4.86 1.47 16.60
CA ILE A 16 -4.95 0.26 17.41
C ILE A 16 -4.21 0.49 18.73
N GLU A 17 -4.88 0.21 19.83
CA GLU A 17 -4.25 0.13 21.13
C GLU A 17 -3.40 -1.16 21.21
N ARG A 18 -2.10 -0.99 21.45
CA ARG A 18 -1.14 -2.09 21.36
C ARG A 18 -1.37 -3.17 22.43
N THR A 19 -1.74 -2.77 23.63
CA THR A 19 -1.89 -3.69 24.77
C THR A 19 -3.11 -4.59 24.67
N SER A 20 -4.24 -4.04 24.22
CA SER A 20 -5.51 -4.75 24.10
C SER A 20 -5.83 -5.23 22.68
N ASN A 21 -5.02 -4.81 21.69
CA ASN A 21 -5.26 -5.01 20.25
C ASN A 21 -6.67 -4.52 19.81
N LYS A 22 -7.19 -3.50 20.49
CA LYS A 22 -8.52 -2.94 20.18
C LYS A 22 -8.41 -1.82 19.16
N LEU A 23 -9.35 -1.78 18.24
CA LEU A 23 -9.54 -0.64 17.34
C LEU A 23 -10.08 0.54 18.15
N VAL A 24 -9.34 1.63 18.17
CA VAL A 24 -9.70 2.87 18.88
C VAL A 24 -10.39 3.85 17.94
N CYS A 25 -9.89 3.95 16.71
CA CYS A 25 -10.40 4.88 15.72
C CYS A 25 -10.22 4.29 14.31
N LEU A 26 -11.18 4.57 13.44
CA LEU A 26 -11.09 4.36 11.99
C LEU A 26 -11.62 5.63 11.31
N GLN A 27 -10.78 6.33 10.59
CA GLN A 27 -11.13 7.61 9.98
C GLN A 27 -10.79 7.61 8.48
N PRO A 28 -11.78 7.72 7.59
CA PRO A 28 -11.57 7.96 6.18
C PRO A 28 -11.60 9.46 5.86
N TYR A 29 -10.73 9.88 4.95
CA TYR A 29 -10.74 11.18 4.28
C TYR A 29 -10.88 10.92 2.78
N GLN A 30 -11.89 11.50 2.15
CA GLN A 30 -12.12 11.40 0.71
C GLN A 30 -11.58 12.64 0.04
N PHE A 31 -10.82 12.46 -1.03
CA PHE A 31 -10.40 13.55 -1.90
C PHE A 31 -11.38 13.64 -3.07
N SER A 32 -11.98 14.80 -3.27
CA SER A 32 -12.63 15.13 -4.54
C SER A 32 -11.59 15.00 -5.66
N ALA A 33 -12.01 14.62 -6.86
CA ALA A 33 -11.10 14.37 -7.99
C ALA A 33 -10.04 15.46 -8.13
N ILE A 34 -8.89 15.21 -7.51
CA ILE A 34 -7.76 16.15 -7.51
C ILE A 34 -7.00 15.87 -8.80
N HIS A 35 -7.07 16.78 -9.73
CA HIS A 35 -6.40 16.67 -11.02
C HIS A 35 -4.92 17.08 -10.96
N ASN A 36 -4.52 17.73 -9.84
CA ASN A 36 -3.18 18.27 -9.66
C ASN A 36 -2.47 17.55 -8.48
N PRO A 37 -1.34 16.88 -8.73
CA PRO A 37 -0.59 16.21 -7.66
C PRO A 37 -0.14 17.14 -6.52
N ALA A 38 0.14 18.42 -6.80
CA ALA A 38 0.53 19.38 -5.77
C ALA A 38 -0.64 19.74 -4.85
N GLU A 39 -1.84 19.92 -5.40
CA GLU A 39 -3.05 20.15 -4.59
C GLU A 39 -3.39 18.95 -3.72
N TRP A 40 -3.22 17.75 -4.26
CA TRP A 40 -3.40 16.52 -3.51
C TRP A 40 -2.44 16.45 -2.32
N LEU A 41 -1.17 16.77 -2.54
CA LEU A 41 -0.14 16.77 -1.50
C LEU A 41 -0.50 17.75 -0.38
N LEU A 42 -0.86 18.98 -0.73
CA LEU A 42 -1.28 19.99 0.25
C LEU A 42 -2.50 19.56 1.07
N ALA A 43 -3.50 18.96 0.43
CA ALA A 43 -4.68 18.47 1.14
C ALA A 43 -4.34 17.36 2.13
N VAL A 44 -3.41 16.47 1.79
CA VAL A 44 -2.97 15.40 2.70
C VAL A 44 -2.12 15.98 3.83
N GLU A 45 -1.21 16.93 3.55
CA GLU A 45 -0.42 17.62 4.57
C GLU A 45 -1.32 18.33 5.59
N GLU A 46 -2.36 19.05 5.13
CA GLU A 46 -3.33 19.71 6.01
C GLU A 46 -4.02 18.70 6.94
N ILE A 47 -4.39 17.53 6.45
CA ILE A 47 -4.96 16.47 7.28
C ILE A 47 -3.96 16.04 8.36
N PHE A 48 -2.70 15.84 8.02
CA PHE A 48 -1.68 15.43 8.99
C PHE A 48 -1.40 16.50 10.05
N GLU A 49 -1.54 17.77 9.72
CA GLU A 49 -1.34 18.88 10.66
C GLU A 49 -2.54 19.13 11.57
N THR A 50 -3.75 18.85 11.08
CA THR A 50 -4.99 19.17 11.80
C THR A 50 -5.59 17.97 12.54
N ASP A 51 -5.41 16.76 12.04
CA ASP A 51 -5.97 15.56 12.64
C ASP A 51 -5.28 15.19 13.96
N TYR A 52 -6.11 14.92 14.96
CA TYR A 52 -5.64 14.64 16.32
C TYR A 52 -4.70 13.44 16.43
N TRP A 53 -4.97 12.35 15.70
CA TRP A 53 -4.18 11.14 15.77
C TRP A 53 -2.96 11.15 14.87
N LEU A 54 -3.06 11.77 13.70
CA LEU A 54 -1.98 11.77 12.72
C LEU A 54 -0.82 12.68 13.12
N LYS A 55 -1.11 13.81 13.76
CA LYS A 55 -0.07 14.74 14.24
C LYS A 55 0.67 14.30 15.50
N ARG A 56 0.13 13.31 16.24
CA ARG A 56 0.76 12.85 17.48
C ARG A 56 1.96 11.97 17.19
N GLU A 57 2.93 12.06 18.08
CA GLU A 57 3.96 11.04 18.19
C GLU A 57 3.31 9.75 18.74
N VAL A 58 3.44 8.68 17.98
CA VAL A 58 2.96 7.36 18.34
C VAL A 58 4.11 6.37 18.25
N SER A 59 4.03 5.29 19.01
CA SER A 59 5.10 4.28 19.06
C SER A 59 5.40 3.63 17.71
N GLU A 60 4.42 3.63 16.80
CA GLU A 60 4.59 3.01 15.48
C GLU A 60 3.57 3.59 14.49
N LYS A 61 4.07 4.08 13.34
CA LYS A 61 3.26 4.40 12.16
C LYS A 61 3.61 3.43 11.05
N LYS A 62 2.59 2.83 10.42
CA LYS A 62 2.76 1.96 9.26
C LYS A 62 1.96 2.52 8.09
N THR A 63 2.63 2.77 6.99
CA THR A 63 2.00 3.29 5.79
C THR A 63 1.89 2.22 4.72
N SER A 64 0.71 2.07 4.18
CA SER A 64 0.42 1.28 3.00
C SER A 64 -0.08 2.18 1.89
N VAL A 65 0.26 1.82 0.66
CA VAL A 65 -0.16 2.54 -0.53
C VAL A 65 -0.92 1.61 -1.45
N PHE A 66 -1.81 2.17 -2.26
CA PHE A 66 -2.44 1.44 -3.33
C PHE A 66 -2.09 2.08 -4.68
N THR A 67 -1.65 1.25 -5.60
CA THR A 67 -1.48 1.59 -7.01
C THR A 67 -1.91 0.42 -7.88
N THR A 68 -2.42 0.72 -9.06
CA THR A 68 -2.76 -0.31 -10.06
C THR A 68 -1.54 -0.77 -10.86
N CYS A 69 -0.42 -0.03 -10.77
CA CYS A 69 0.83 -0.41 -11.43
C CYS A 69 1.69 -1.25 -10.49
N PHE A 70 1.47 -2.55 -10.51
CA PHE A 70 2.25 -3.53 -9.76
C PHE A 70 2.40 -4.84 -10.54
N THR A 71 3.35 -5.67 -10.13
CA THR A 71 3.52 -7.04 -10.64
C THR A 71 4.10 -7.94 -9.55
N LEU A 72 3.76 -9.23 -9.62
CA LEU A 72 4.37 -10.27 -8.78
C LEU A 72 5.48 -10.96 -9.58
N VAL A 73 6.65 -11.07 -8.98
CA VAL A 73 7.80 -11.72 -9.61
C VAL A 73 8.43 -12.73 -8.64
N PRO A 74 9.00 -13.84 -9.13
CA PRO A 74 9.87 -14.69 -8.32
C PRO A 74 11.02 -13.86 -7.71
N ARG A 75 11.34 -14.10 -6.46
CA ARG A 75 12.36 -13.34 -5.74
C ARG A 75 13.74 -13.41 -6.41
N GLU A 76 14.02 -14.51 -7.08
CA GLU A 76 15.29 -14.70 -7.81
C GLU A 76 15.45 -13.73 -9.00
N LEU A 77 14.34 -13.23 -9.55
CA LEU A 77 14.32 -12.26 -10.64
C LEU A 77 14.36 -10.81 -10.16
N ASP A 78 14.12 -10.58 -8.86
CA ASP A 78 14.13 -9.25 -8.28
C ASP A 78 15.58 -8.78 -8.08
N ASN A 79 16.02 -7.96 -9.00
CA ASN A 79 17.22 -7.15 -8.83
C ASN A 79 16.93 -5.71 -9.31
N GLU A 80 17.60 -4.75 -8.74
CA GLU A 80 17.34 -3.33 -8.98
C GLU A 80 17.35 -2.95 -10.47
N LYS A 81 18.24 -3.55 -11.26
CA LYS A 81 18.37 -3.27 -12.69
C LYS A 81 17.21 -3.83 -13.52
N SER A 82 16.58 -4.93 -13.08
CA SER A 82 15.49 -5.59 -13.81
C SER A 82 14.10 -5.06 -13.45
N ARG A 83 13.93 -4.39 -12.30
CA ARG A 83 12.62 -3.94 -11.79
C ARG A 83 11.81 -3.12 -12.80
N THR A 84 12.48 -2.14 -13.44
CA THR A 84 11.83 -1.30 -14.47
C THR A 84 11.29 -2.14 -15.63
N SER A 85 12.08 -3.08 -16.12
CA SER A 85 11.68 -3.95 -17.24
C SER A 85 10.58 -4.89 -16.85
N LEU A 86 10.64 -5.49 -15.66
CA LEU A 86 9.60 -6.39 -15.13
C LEU A 86 8.26 -5.67 -14.94
N LEU A 87 8.26 -4.45 -14.42
CA LEU A 87 7.04 -3.64 -14.31
C LEU A 87 6.46 -3.30 -15.68
N LYS A 88 7.28 -2.89 -16.65
CA LYS A 88 6.84 -2.54 -18.01
C LYS A 88 6.14 -3.68 -18.75
N LEU A 89 6.42 -4.93 -18.40
CA LEU A 89 5.72 -6.08 -18.99
C LEU A 89 4.25 -6.15 -18.59
N ASN A 90 3.89 -5.60 -17.43
CA ASN A 90 2.56 -5.77 -16.86
C ASN A 90 1.75 -4.47 -16.75
N CYS A 91 2.41 -3.34 -16.63
CA CYS A 91 1.72 -2.06 -16.53
C CYS A 91 2.48 -0.92 -17.21
N PRO A 92 1.76 -0.04 -17.91
CA PRO A 92 2.34 1.24 -18.33
C PRO A 92 2.49 2.13 -17.09
N PHE A 93 3.67 2.72 -16.92
CA PHE A 93 3.90 3.72 -15.88
C PHE A 93 4.83 4.82 -16.38
N ASN A 94 4.74 5.99 -15.76
CA ASN A 94 5.61 7.11 -16.07
C ASN A 94 7.04 6.78 -15.60
N PRO A 95 8.09 7.02 -16.41
CA PRO A 95 9.48 6.84 -16.01
C PRO A 95 9.90 7.63 -14.75
N GLU A 96 9.17 8.70 -14.41
CA GLU A 96 9.39 9.49 -13.18
C GLU A 96 8.88 8.79 -11.91
N HIS A 97 8.08 7.73 -12.04
CA HIS A 97 7.59 7.00 -10.88
C HIS A 97 8.71 6.27 -10.17
N MET A 98 8.67 6.30 -8.85
CA MET A 98 9.58 5.56 -8.00
C MET A 98 9.15 4.11 -7.86
N ILE A 99 10.09 3.18 -8.04
CA ILE A 99 9.81 1.74 -7.97
C ILE A 99 10.18 1.21 -6.59
N TYR A 100 9.24 0.49 -5.99
CA TYR A 100 9.37 -0.16 -4.70
C TYR A 100 9.20 -1.67 -4.83
N ALA A 101 9.69 -2.40 -3.83
CA ALA A 101 9.64 -3.85 -3.79
C ALA A 101 9.24 -4.34 -2.39
N ASP A 102 8.15 -5.07 -2.33
CA ASP A 102 7.68 -5.76 -1.12
C ASP A 102 7.96 -7.25 -1.22
N HIS A 103 8.64 -7.79 -0.22
CA HIS A 103 8.94 -9.23 -0.17
C HIS A 103 7.86 -9.98 0.62
N LEU A 104 7.19 -10.93 -0.08
CA LEU A 104 6.34 -11.94 0.54
C LEU A 104 7.23 -13.13 0.93
N SER A 105 7.77 -13.09 2.14
CA SER A 105 8.86 -13.98 2.56
C SER A 105 8.48 -15.46 2.54
N ALA A 106 7.23 -15.80 2.86
CA ALA A 106 6.74 -17.17 2.89
C ALA A 106 6.68 -17.83 1.50
N GLN A 107 6.56 -17.04 0.42
CA GLN A 107 6.32 -17.54 -0.94
C GLN A 107 7.48 -17.32 -1.90
N LYS A 108 8.59 -16.73 -1.45
CA LYS A 108 9.71 -16.34 -2.30
C LYS A 108 9.28 -15.48 -3.50
N ILE A 109 8.29 -14.62 -3.28
CA ILE A 109 7.74 -13.72 -4.27
C ILE A 109 8.04 -12.29 -3.84
N THR A 110 8.28 -11.42 -4.80
CA THR A 110 8.38 -9.98 -4.62
C THR A 110 7.22 -9.31 -5.36
N LEU A 111 6.52 -8.42 -4.68
CA LEU A 111 5.56 -7.52 -5.29
C LEU A 111 6.30 -6.21 -5.64
N LEU A 112 6.50 -5.97 -6.94
CA LEU A 112 7.05 -4.73 -7.46
C LEU A 112 5.90 -3.76 -7.75
N PHE A 113 6.06 -2.49 -7.41
CA PHE A 113 5.05 -1.47 -7.70
C PHE A 113 5.68 -0.10 -7.94
N ALA A 114 4.97 0.74 -8.67
CA ALA A 114 5.41 2.09 -9.00
C ALA A 114 4.49 3.14 -8.37
N LEU A 115 5.08 4.16 -7.76
CA LEU A 115 4.36 5.27 -7.15
C LEU A 115 4.66 6.58 -7.85
N PRO A 116 3.65 7.42 -8.09
CA PRO A 116 3.85 8.81 -8.46
C PRO A 116 4.73 9.54 -7.44
N PRO A 117 5.58 10.50 -7.86
CA PRO A 117 6.47 11.23 -6.96
C PRO A 117 5.76 11.89 -5.77
N ALA A 118 4.56 12.44 -5.96
CA ALA A 118 3.79 13.07 -4.90
C ALA A 118 3.41 12.07 -3.78
N ILE A 119 2.99 10.84 -4.16
CA ILE A 119 2.67 9.80 -3.16
C ILE A 119 3.93 9.33 -2.44
N ALA A 120 5.04 9.15 -3.17
CA ALA A 120 6.30 8.78 -2.57
C ALA A 120 6.81 9.86 -1.58
N GLN A 121 6.70 11.13 -1.94
CA GLN A 121 7.02 12.26 -1.07
C GLN A 121 6.17 12.26 0.19
N MET A 122 4.87 12.01 0.07
CA MET A 122 3.97 11.93 1.23
C MET A 122 4.35 10.76 2.14
N CYS A 123 4.72 9.60 1.61
CA CYS A 123 5.18 8.48 2.44
C CYS A 123 6.41 8.88 3.28
N ASN A 124 7.35 9.61 2.70
CA ASN A 124 8.51 10.12 3.43
C ASN A 124 8.10 11.15 4.50
N TYR A 125 7.17 12.05 4.17
CA TYR A 125 6.65 13.04 5.13
C TYR A 125 6.04 12.37 6.38
N VAL A 126 5.32 11.28 6.21
CA VAL A 126 4.72 10.53 7.34
C VAL A 126 5.71 9.58 8.04
N GLY A 127 7.00 9.65 7.69
CA GLY A 127 8.04 8.84 8.33
C GLY A 127 8.10 7.39 7.84
N SER A 128 7.60 7.12 6.64
CA SER A 128 7.64 5.80 6.01
C SER A 128 8.52 5.82 4.78
N GLU A 129 9.82 5.62 4.95
CA GLU A 129 10.78 5.55 3.84
C GLU A 129 10.46 4.41 2.85
N TYR A 130 9.86 3.33 3.36
CA TYR A 130 9.50 2.15 2.58
C TYR A 130 8.01 1.83 2.75
N PRO A 131 7.14 2.53 2.00
CA PRO A 131 5.71 2.22 2.03
C PRO A 131 5.48 0.80 1.48
N ARG A 132 4.56 0.07 2.11
CA ARG A 132 4.14 -1.25 1.60
C ARG A 132 2.94 -1.12 0.67
N HIS A 133 2.88 -1.97 -0.35
CA HIS A 133 1.67 -2.08 -1.15
C HIS A 133 0.54 -2.73 -0.33
N SER A 134 -0.68 -2.21 -0.42
CA SER A 134 -1.83 -2.73 0.36
C SER A 134 -2.11 -4.21 0.09
N LEU A 135 -1.89 -4.67 -1.15
CA LEU A 135 -2.02 -6.07 -1.51
C LEU A 135 -1.04 -7.00 -0.78
N THR A 136 0.16 -6.51 -0.44
CA THR A 136 1.14 -7.36 0.26
C THR A 136 0.56 -7.86 1.58
N GLY A 137 -0.01 -6.94 2.39
CA GLY A 137 -0.65 -7.32 3.64
C GLY A 137 -1.88 -8.21 3.44
N PHE A 138 -2.65 -7.98 2.39
CA PHE A 138 -3.79 -8.81 2.03
C PHE A 138 -3.37 -10.23 1.66
N ILE A 139 -2.38 -10.37 0.77
CA ILE A 139 -1.85 -11.67 0.35
C ILE A 139 -1.24 -12.42 1.54
N ASP A 140 -0.41 -11.75 2.37
CA ASP A 140 0.19 -12.34 3.57
C ASP A 140 -0.92 -12.89 4.51
N HIS A 141 -2.01 -12.13 4.69
CA HIS A 141 -3.15 -12.57 5.50
C HIS A 141 -3.84 -13.79 4.88
N LEU A 142 -4.17 -13.75 3.60
CA LEU A 142 -4.82 -14.86 2.90
C LEU A 142 -4.00 -16.15 3.01
N LEU A 143 -2.70 -16.07 2.82
CA LEU A 143 -1.78 -17.22 2.96
C LEU A 143 -1.74 -17.77 4.39
N SER A 144 -1.95 -16.92 5.39
CA SER A 144 -1.97 -17.34 6.79
C SER A 144 -3.27 -18.03 7.21
N VAL A 145 -4.39 -17.73 6.54
CA VAL A 145 -5.72 -18.26 6.88
C VAL A 145 -6.19 -19.34 5.90
N SER A 146 -5.58 -19.44 4.73
CA SER A 146 -5.90 -20.48 3.75
C SER A 146 -5.52 -21.85 4.28
N PRO A 147 -6.46 -22.81 4.29
CA PRO A 147 -6.16 -24.15 4.76
C PRO A 147 -5.14 -24.83 3.81
N ALA A 148 -4.17 -25.52 4.38
CA ALA A 148 -3.15 -26.29 3.66
C ALA A 148 -3.72 -27.58 3.00
N ASN A 149 -5.00 -27.60 2.64
CA ASN A 149 -5.70 -28.79 2.13
C ASN A 149 -5.66 -28.95 0.59
N GLY A 150 -4.89 -28.10 -0.10
CA GLY A 150 -4.75 -28.14 -1.56
C GLY A 150 -6.01 -27.71 -2.33
N GLN A 151 -7.00 -27.12 -1.68
CA GLN A 151 -8.18 -26.57 -2.37
C GLN A 151 -7.84 -25.20 -2.96
N GLU A 152 -8.23 -25.02 -4.23
CA GLU A 152 -8.12 -23.70 -4.87
C GLU A 152 -9.12 -22.73 -4.25
N GLN A 153 -8.65 -21.53 -3.90
CA GLN A 153 -9.48 -20.49 -3.33
C GLN A 153 -9.33 -19.19 -4.12
N LEU A 154 -10.44 -18.59 -4.49
CA LEU A 154 -10.49 -17.30 -5.17
C LEU A 154 -10.97 -16.22 -4.20
N PHE A 155 -10.14 -15.22 -3.98
CA PHE A 155 -10.46 -14.06 -3.16
C PHE A 155 -10.63 -12.83 -4.03
N VAL A 156 -11.57 -11.98 -3.64
CA VAL A 156 -11.86 -10.73 -4.34
C VAL A 156 -11.63 -9.57 -3.37
N TYR A 157 -10.76 -8.65 -3.75
CA TYR A 157 -10.49 -7.41 -3.02
C TYR A 157 -11.06 -6.23 -3.79
N PHE A 158 -12.10 -5.59 -3.22
CA PHE A 158 -12.73 -4.42 -3.82
C PHE A 158 -12.12 -3.14 -3.27
N GLN A 159 -11.84 -2.20 -4.16
CA GLN A 159 -11.35 -0.87 -3.79
C GLN A 159 -11.89 0.18 -4.75
N SER A 160 -12.74 1.06 -4.24
CA SER A 160 -13.37 2.13 -5.02
C SER A 160 -13.91 1.64 -6.38
N ASN A 161 -13.21 1.95 -7.46
CA ASN A 161 -13.60 1.64 -8.84
C ASN A 161 -12.85 0.44 -9.42
N THR A 162 -12.09 -0.29 -8.61
CA THR A 162 -11.30 -1.44 -9.05
C THR A 162 -11.55 -2.65 -8.15
N PHE A 163 -11.30 -3.82 -8.68
CA PHE A 163 -11.22 -5.03 -7.89
C PHE A 163 -9.98 -5.83 -8.28
N GLN A 164 -9.51 -6.64 -7.37
CA GLN A 164 -8.37 -7.52 -7.58
C GLN A 164 -8.78 -8.94 -7.22
N LEU A 165 -8.33 -9.88 -8.03
CA LEU A 165 -8.55 -11.31 -7.83
C LEU A 165 -7.24 -11.95 -7.39
N VAL A 166 -7.30 -12.70 -6.29
CA VAL A 166 -6.18 -13.50 -5.80
C VAL A 166 -6.60 -14.96 -5.80
N LEU A 167 -5.95 -15.78 -6.63
CA LEU A 167 -6.13 -17.20 -6.65
C LEU A 167 -4.99 -17.87 -5.89
N ILE A 168 -5.33 -18.65 -4.86
CA ILE A 168 -4.39 -19.47 -4.09
C ILE A 168 -4.62 -20.94 -4.46
N ARG A 169 -3.54 -21.62 -4.79
CA ARG A 169 -3.52 -23.05 -5.17
C ARG A 169 -2.60 -23.83 -4.26
#